data_153b16682f1955c61faf6148fed9b7a3
#
_entry.id   153b16682f1955c61faf6148fed9b7a3
#
_cell.length_a   1.000
_cell.length_b   1.000
_cell.length_c   1.000
_cell.angle_alpha   90.00
_cell.angle_beta   90.00
_cell.angle_gamma   90.00
#
_symmetry.space_group_name_H-M   'P 1'
#
loop_
_entity.id
_entity.type
_entity.pdbx_description
1 polymer ?
#
loop_
_entity_poly.entity_id
_entity_poly.type
_entity_poly.pdbx_seq_one_letter_code
_entity_poly.pdbx_strand_id
1 'polypeptide(L)'
;MTTATPDCPRCALPLSHLRIGGLDTDVCEHCGGVWLDRLELARLEDPGNAFGDALVAHLNQFPPALIDHSRRLRCPRHPSVVMLRRTYSPANPIEIDECPECGGVWLDTDELAAIRR
;
A
#
# COMPACT_ATOMS: atom_id res chain seq x y z
N MET A 1 -11.97 23.35 -2.32
CA MET A 1 -10.70 22.95 -2.93
C MET A 1 -10.53 21.45 -2.79
N THR A 2 -10.37 20.77 -3.89
CA THR A 2 -10.17 19.33 -3.88
C THR A 2 -8.74 18.99 -3.53
N THR A 3 -8.55 18.03 -2.63
CA THR A 3 -7.23 17.49 -2.34
C THR A 3 -6.81 16.64 -3.54
N ALA A 4 -5.63 16.92 -4.08
CA ALA A 4 -5.11 16.12 -5.18
C ALA A 4 -4.87 14.68 -4.71
N THR A 5 -5.22 13.71 -5.54
CA THR A 5 -4.89 12.31 -5.28
C THR A 5 -3.37 12.14 -5.32
N PRO A 6 -2.78 11.45 -4.34
CA PRO A 6 -1.33 11.25 -4.35
C PRO A 6 -0.89 10.38 -5.54
N ASP A 7 0.37 10.53 -5.93
CA ASP A 7 0.95 9.71 -6.98
C ASP A 7 1.55 8.43 -6.42
N CYS A 8 1.52 7.38 -7.22
CA CYS A 8 2.16 6.12 -6.87
C CYS A 8 3.66 6.32 -6.67
N PRO A 9 4.22 5.89 -5.54
CA PRO A 9 5.66 6.06 -5.29
C PRO A 9 6.53 5.20 -6.22
N ARG A 10 5.98 4.17 -6.86
CA ARG A 10 6.69 3.33 -7.83
C ARG A 10 6.57 3.86 -9.25
N CYS A 11 5.36 4.23 -9.66
CA CYS A 11 5.04 4.52 -11.05
C CYS A 11 4.98 6.01 -11.37
N ALA A 12 4.86 6.87 -10.37
CA ALA A 12 4.61 8.29 -10.51
C ALA A 12 3.29 8.62 -11.22
N LEU A 13 2.40 7.64 -11.34
CA LEU A 13 1.07 7.82 -11.89
C LEU A 13 0.08 8.10 -10.75
N PRO A 14 -1.00 8.84 -11.00
CA PRO A 14 -1.99 9.10 -9.94
C PRO A 14 -2.57 7.81 -9.39
N LEU A 15 -2.69 7.73 -8.07
CA LEU A 15 -3.36 6.62 -7.40
C LEU A 15 -4.88 6.76 -7.58
N SER A 16 -5.57 5.63 -7.62
CA SER A 16 -7.03 5.59 -7.65
C SER A 16 -7.57 5.42 -6.24
N HIS A 17 -8.44 6.32 -5.83
CA HIS A 17 -9.07 6.22 -4.52
C HIS A 17 -10.10 5.09 -4.50
N LEU A 18 -9.99 4.20 -3.53
CA LEU A 18 -10.90 3.07 -3.37
C LEU A 18 -11.41 3.02 -1.94
N ARG A 19 -12.73 3.15 -1.78
CA ARG A 19 -13.34 3.05 -0.45
C ARG A 19 -13.97 1.67 -0.29
N ILE A 20 -13.50 0.94 0.73
CA ILE A 20 -13.99 -0.39 1.04
C ILE A 20 -14.45 -0.43 2.49
N GLY A 21 -15.76 -0.61 2.71
CA GLY A 21 -16.31 -0.74 4.05
C GLY A 21 -15.98 0.41 4.98
N GLY A 22 -15.93 1.62 4.48
CA GLY A 22 -15.58 2.80 5.27
C GLY A 22 -14.07 3.03 5.39
N LEU A 23 -13.24 2.15 4.85
CA LEU A 23 -11.79 2.34 4.80
C LEU A 23 -11.41 3.01 3.48
N ASP A 24 -10.61 4.06 3.59
CA ASP A 24 -10.12 4.79 2.43
C ASP A 24 -8.74 4.29 2.06
N THR A 25 -8.61 3.76 0.85
CA THR A 25 -7.32 3.28 0.33
C THR A 25 -7.02 3.95 -0.99
N ASP A 26 -5.75 4.01 -1.35
CA ASP A 26 -5.31 4.53 -2.64
C ASP A 26 -4.51 3.43 -3.34
N VAL A 27 -5.00 2.98 -4.50
CA VAL A 27 -4.41 1.85 -5.21
C VAL A 27 -3.78 2.31 -6.51
N CYS A 28 -2.70 1.65 -6.91
CA CYS A 28 -2.10 1.86 -8.22
C CYS A 28 -2.62 0.79 -9.18
N GLU A 29 -3.40 1.21 -10.17
CA GLU A 29 -3.96 0.29 -11.15
C GLU A 29 -2.93 -0.16 -12.19
N HIS A 30 -1.72 0.39 -12.14
CA HIS A 30 -0.65 0.03 -13.04
C HIS A 30 0.25 -1.06 -12.43
N CYS A 31 0.65 -0.92 -11.16
CA CYS A 31 1.56 -1.87 -10.54
C CYS A 31 0.92 -2.78 -9.49
N GLY A 32 -0.35 -2.54 -9.14
CA GLY A 32 -1.05 -3.36 -8.15
C GLY A 32 -0.65 -3.08 -6.71
N GLY A 33 0.04 -1.98 -6.45
CA GLY A 33 0.39 -1.58 -5.08
C GLY A 33 -0.73 -0.78 -4.42
N VAL A 34 -0.64 -0.61 -3.11
CA VAL A 34 -1.65 0.10 -2.33
C VAL A 34 -1.01 0.95 -1.24
N TRP A 35 -1.54 2.16 -1.09
CA TRP A 35 -1.18 3.05 0.01
C TRP A 35 -2.27 2.98 1.08
N LEU A 36 -1.86 2.69 2.30
CA LEU A 36 -2.74 2.63 3.46
C LEU A 36 -2.33 3.72 4.44
N ASP A 37 -3.29 4.55 4.85
CA ASP A 37 -3.03 5.53 5.87
C ASP A 37 -2.82 4.85 7.22
N ARG A 38 -2.32 5.62 8.18
CA ARG A 38 -2.04 5.12 9.51
C ARG A 38 -3.24 4.37 10.09
N LEU A 39 -2.99 3.19 10.66
CA LEU A 39 -3.97 2.31 11.30
C LEU A 39 -4.84 1.49 10.34
N GLU A 40 -4.86 1.79 9.05
CA GLU A 40 -5.66 0.99 8.11
C GLU A 40 -5.09 -0.41 7.92
N LEU A 41 -3.76 -0.54 7.90
CA LEU A 41 -3.14 -1.86 7.78
C LEU A 41 -3.57 -2.79 8.91
N ALA A 42 -3.63 -2.27 10.14
CA ALA A 42 -4.03 -3.08 11.30
C ALA A 42 -5.42 -3.69 11.14
N ARG A 43 -6.31 -3.02 10.40
CA ARG A 43 -7.64 -3.55 10.13
C ARG A 43 -7.63 -4.57 8.99
N LEU A 44 -6.83 -4.32 7.97
CA LEU A 44 -6.82 -5.13 6.76
C LEU A 44 -5.91 -6.36 6.86
N GLU A 45 -4.99 -6.39 7.81
CA GLU A 45 -4.09 -7.53 7.98
C GLU A 45 -4.77 -8.79 8.52
N ASP A 46 -5.90 -8.62 9.22
CA ASP A 46 -6.65 -9.73 9.78
C ASP A 46 -7.23 -10.60 8.66
N PRO A 47 -6.84 -11.90 8.56
CA PRO A 47 -7.38 -12.78 7.53
C PRO A 47 -8.90 -12.95 7.58
N GLY A 48 -9.52 -12.69 8.74
CA GLY A 48 -10.97 -12.77 8.89
C GLY A 48 -11.71 -11.53 8.44
N ASN A 49 -11.00 -10.46 8.05
CA ASN A 49 -11.64 -9.22 7.64
C ASN A 49 -12.05 -9.30 6.16
N ALA A 50 -13.37 -9.26 5.91
CA ALA A 50 -13.90 -9.37 4.55
C ALA A 50 -13.50 -8.21 3.64
N PHE A 51 -13.25 -7.03 4.19
CA PHE A 51 -12.81 -5.89 3.38
C PHE A 51 -11.38 -6.07 2.91
N GLY A 52 -10.55 -6.74 3.72
CA GLY A 52 -9.21 -7.13 3.29
C GLY A 52 -9.25 -8.12 2.14
N ASP A 53 -10.16 -9.09 2.19
CA ASP A 53 -10.36 -10.03 1.07
C ASP A 53 -10.78 -9.30 -0.20
N ALA A 54 -11.70 -8.34 -0.07
CA ALA A 54 -12.16 -7.56 -1.21
C ALA A 54 -11.04 -6.72 -1.81
N LEU A 55 -10.19 -6.12 -0.98
CA LEU A 55 -9.07 -5.33 -1.46
C LEU A 55 -8.05 -6.20 -2.19
N VAL A 56 -7.71 -7.36 -1.65
CA VAL A 56 -6.79 -8.30 -2.32
C VAL A 56 -7.37 -8.73 -3.67
N ALA A 57 -8.65 -9.05 -3.72
CA ALA A 57 -9.30 -9.43 -4.97
C ALA A 57 -9.25 -8.30 -6.00
N HIS A 58 -9.45 -7.06 -5.56
CA HIS A 58 -9.36 -5.89 -6.43
C HIS A 58 -7.94 -5.73 -6.99
N LEU A 59 -6.93 -5.83 -6.13
CA LEU A 59 -5.53 -5.67 -6.55
C LEU A 59 -5.09 -6.78 -7.50
N ASN A 60 -5.62 -7.98 -7.34
CA ASN A 60 -5.28 -9.12 -8.19
C ASN A 60 -5.79 -9.00 -9.63
N GLN A 61 -6.63 -8.01 -9.92
CA GLN A 61 -7.08 -7.74 -11.30
C GLN A 61 -5.97 -7.14 -12.16
N PHE A 62 -4.96 -6.56 -11.54
CA PHE A 62 -3.90 -5.87 -12.26
C PHE A 62 -2.72 -6.81 -12.50
N PRO A 63 -2.04 -6.71 -13.66
CA PRO A 63 -0.90 -7.58 -13.93
C PRO A 63 0.20 -7.37 -12.89
N PRO A 64 0.89 -8.45 -12.49
CA PRO A 64 2.03 -8.29 -11.59
C PRO A 64 3.11 -7.46 -12.27
N ALA A 65 3.63 -6.48 -11.54
CA ALA A 65 4.68 -5.59 -12.04
C ALA A 65 6.04 -6.10 -11.58
N LEU A 66 7.05 -5.84 -12.41
CA LEU A 66 8.43 -6.04 -11.98
C LEU A 66 8.80 -4.90 -11.04
N ILE A 67 9.12 -5.25 -9.80
CA ILE A 67 9.44 -4.27 -8.77
C ILE A 67 10.94 -4.19 -8.55
N ASP A 68 11.49 -2.99 -8.66
CA ASP A 68 12.89 -2.74 -8.30
C ASP A 68 12.97 -2.46 -6.80
N HIS A 69 13.24 -3.51 -6.03
CA HIS A 69 13.32 -3.40 -4.57
C HIS A 69 14.57 -2.66 -4.08
N SER A 70 15.53 -2.38 -4.94
CA SER A 70 16.71 -1.60 -4.56
C SER A 70 16.40 -0.11 -4.45
N ARG A 71 15.32 0.33 -5.11
CA ARG A 71 14.95 1.74 -5.14
C ARG A 71 14.16 2.10 -3.88
N ARG A 72 14.61 3.15 -3.19
CA ARG A 72 13.89 3.69 -2.03
C ARG A 72 12.73 4.54 -2.50
N LEU A 73 11.61 4.43 -1.80
CA LEU A 73 10.39 5.13 -2.17
C LEU A 73 10.15 6.35 -1.30
N ARG A 74 9.49 7.34 -1.88
CA ARG A 74 9.07 8.54 -1.15
C ARG A 74 7.61 8.43 -0.78
N CYS A 75 7.24 9.02 0.37
CA CYS A 75 5.85 9.01 0.83
C CYS A 75 4.95 9.71 -0.19
N PRO A 76 3.85 9.08 -0.63
CA PRO A 76 2.92 9.71 -1.57
C PRO A 76 2.30 11.01 -1.02
N ARG A 77 2.11 11.10 0.29
CA ARG A 77 1.54 12.29 0.92
C ARG A 77 2.57 13.33 1.29
N HIS A 78 3.83 12.91 1.47
CA HIS A 78 4.94 13.80 1.83
C HIS A 78 6.13 13.49 0.91
N PRO A 79 6.11 13.93 -0.36
CA PRO A 79 7.11 13.50 -1.35
C PRO A 79 8.56 13.84 -1.02
N SER A 80 8.80 14.76 -0.09
CA SER A 80 10.15 15.07 0.38
C SER A 80 10.70 14.03 1.37
N VAL A 81 9.86 13.15 1.87
CA VAL A 81 10.23 12.15 2.89
C VAL A 81 10.50 10.81 2.23
N VAL A 82 11.71 10.28 2.43
CA VAL A 82 12.04 8.91 2.01
C VAL A 82 11.49 7.96 3.05
N MET A 83 10.67 7.01 2.63
CA MET A 83 10.07 6.04 3.54
C MET A 83 11.11 5.06 4.07
N LEU A 84 10.86 4.59 5.30
CA LEU A 84 11.68 3.56 5.93
C LEU A 84 11.22 2.19 5.46
N ARG A 85 12.17 1.36 5.06
CA ARG A 85 11.89 -0.02 4.72
C ARG A 85 12.08 -0.86 5.96
N ARG A 86 11.06 -1.62 6.32
CA ARG A 86 11.14 -2.48 7.49
C ARG A 86 10.44 -3.81 7.27
N THR A 87 10.81 -4.79 8.06
CA THR A 87 10.15 -6.09 8.07
C THR A 87 8.80 -5.97 8.78
N TYR A 88 7.75 -6.50 8.17
CA TYR A 88 6.40 -6.46 8.75
C TYR A 88 6.36 -7.11 10.14
N SER A 89 6.84 -8.34 10.24
CA SER A 89 7.00 -9.01 11.54
C SER A 89 8.03 -10.13 11.43
N PRO A 90 8.64 -10.57 12.57
CA PRO A 90 9.58 -11.69 12.52
C PRO A 90 8.95 -12.99 12.03
N ALA A 91 7.67 -13.21 12.32
CA ALA A 91 6.95 -14.40 11.88
C ALA A 91 6.59 -14.34 10.40
N ASN A 92 6.51 -13.13 9.83
CA ASN A 92 6.13 -12.92 8.45
C ASN A 92 7.04 -11.82 7.88
N PRO A 93 8.26 -12.18 7.44
CA PRO A 93 9.32 -11.21 7.12
C PRO A 93 9.14 -10.55 5.76
N ILE A 94 7.98 -9.96 5.51
CA ILE A 94 7.69 -9.21 4.30
C ILE A 94 8.17 -7.78 4.52
N GLU A 95 8.91 -7.23 3.54
CA GLU A 95 9.35 -5.85 3.62
C GLU A 95 8.25 -4.90 3.21
N ILE A 96 8.03 -3.87 4.04
CA ILE A 96 7.06 -2.82 3.76
C ILE A 96 7.77 -1.47 3.83
N ASP A 97 7.18 -0.46 3.20
CA ASP A 97 7.70 0.90 3.22
C ASP A 97 6.75 1.76 4.07
N GLU A 98 7.30 2.39 5.11
CA GLU A 98 6.51 3.17 6.06
C GLU A 98 7.03 4.60 6.15
N CYS A 99 6.11 5.57 6.10
CA CYS A 99 6.49 6.97 6.25
C CYS A 99 6.70 7.30 7.73
N PRO A 100 7.90 7.79 8.11
CA PRO A 100 8.15 8.15 9.50
C PRO A 100 7.40 9.39 9.96
N GLU A 101 6.88 10.19 9.02
CA GLU A 101 6.17 11.42 9.35
C GLU A 101 4.68 11.18 9.58
N CYS A 102 4.01 10.45 8.69
CA CYS A 102 2.56 10.27 8.80
C CYS A 102 2.13 8.87 9.24
N GLY A 103 3.06 7.91 9.28
CA GLY A 103 2.75 6.55 9.67
C GLY A 103 2.03 5.73 8.61
N GLY A 104 1.83 6.28 7.43
CA GLY A 104 1.23 5.53 6.33
C GLY A 104 2.18 4.48 5.78
N VAL A 105 1.62 3.48 5.10
CA VAL A 105 2.36 2.31 4.62
C VAL A 105 2.08 2.08 3.14
N TRP A 106 3.13 1.84 2.37
CA TRP A 106 3.02 1.40 0.99
C TRP A 106 3.29 -0.10 0.92
N LEU A 107 2.39 -0.83 0.28
CA LEU A 107 2.54 -2.25 0.01
C LEU A 107 2.61 -2.44 -1.50
N ASP A 108 3.69 -3.07 -1.98
CA ASP A 108 3.81 -3.45 -3.38
C ASP A 108 2.88 -4.61 -3.71
N THR A 109 2.78 -4.94 -5.01
CA THR A 109 1.94 -6.04 -5.48
C THR A 109 2.20 -7.32 -4.67
N ASP A 110 1.14 -8.04 -4.33
CA ASP A 110 1.14 -9.29 -3.57
C ASP A 110 1.52 -9.18 -2.08
N GLU A 111 1.99 -8.03 -1.60
CA GLU A 111 2.41 -7.92 -0.21
C GLU A 111 1.24 -7.99 0.77
N LEU A 112 0.10 -7.37 0.45
CA LEU A 112 -1.06 -7.46 1.34
C LEU A 112 -1.57 -8.91 1.44
N ALA A 113 -1.64 -9.61 0.32
CA ALA A 113 -2.04 -11.02 0.32
C ALA A 113 -1.09 -11.85 1.16
N ALA A 114 0.21 -11.59 1.07
CA ALA A 114 1.23 -12.31 1.84
C ALA A 114 1.10 -12.02 3.34
N ILE A 115 0.81 -10.78 3.72
CA ILE A 115 0.60 -10.41 5.12
C ILE A 115 -0.59 -11.15 5.72
N ARG A 116 -1.65 -11.35 4.93
CA ARG A 116 -2.90 -11.96 5.39
C ARG A 116 -2.89 -13.49 5.41
N ARG A 117 -1.85 -14.11 4.94
CA ARG A 117 -1.74 -15.59 4.95
C ARG A 117 -1.50 -16.16 6.34
#